data_4a1a1d9c46d340fa11f46e0c01920cd4
#
_entry.id   4a1a1d9c46d340fa11f46e0c01920cd4
#
_cell.length_a   1.000
_cell.length_b   1.000
_cell.length_c   1.000
_cell.angle_alpha   90.00
_cell.angle_beta   90.00
_cell.angle_gamma   90.00
#
_symmetry.space_group_name_H-M   'P 1'
#
loop_
_entity.id
_entity.type
_entity.pdbx_description
1 polymer ?
#
loop_
_entity_poly.entity_id
_entity_poly.type
_entity_poly.pdbx_seq_one_letter_code
_entity_poly.pdbx_strand_id
1 'polypeptide(L)'
;AGPEQEYFLVDQKYYEQRKDLIYTGRTLFGAPCPKGQELEDHYFGTIKSRVQEFMSDLNKELWKLGILAKTEHNEVAPAQHELAPIFTTTNIATDHNQLTMELIQRVAKKHGLVALLHEKPFEGINGSGKHNNFSLSTDTGINLLEPGDTPHENAQFLVFLAAIIKAADEHQ
;
A
#
# COMPACT_ATOMS: atom_id res chain seq x y z
N ALA A 1 6.78 -11.68 5.61
CA ALA A 1 5.93 -10.86 4.74
C ALA A 1 6.14 -9.37 5.02
N GLY A 2 6.01 -8.54 3.98
CA GLY A 2 6.06 -7.08 4.05
C GLY A 2 4.94 -6.50 3.20
N PRO A 3 3.75 -6.27 3.77
CA PRO A 3 2.65 -5.68 3.06
C PRO A 3 2.88 -4.18 2.82
N GLU A 4 2.70 -3.74 1.59
CA GLU A 4 2.73 -2.34 1.18
C GLU A 4 1.29 -1.84 1.08
N GLN A 5 0.95 -0.77 1.80
CA GLN A 5 -0.40 -0.23 1.81
C GLN A 5 -0.46 1.06 1.00
N GLU A 6 -1.18 1.01 -0.12
CA GLU A 6 -1.54 2.20 -0.87
C GLU A 6 -2.83 2.82 -0.33
N TYR A 7 -2.96 4.13 -0.47
CA TYR A 7 -4.11 4.90 -0.03
C TYR A 7 -4.23 6.22 -0.79
N PHE A 8 -5.45 6.75 -0.89
CA PHE A 8 -5.69 8.09 -1.41
C PHE A 8 -5.99 9.06 -0.28
N LEU A 9 -5.51 10.30 -0.40
CA LEU A 9 -5.85 11.38 0.51
C LEU A 9 -6.75 12.39 -0.17
N VAL A 10 -7.90 12.68 0.43
CA VAL A 10 -8.83 13.70 0.00
C VAL A 10 -9.09 14.71 1.10
N ASP A 11 -9.36 15.95 0.75
CA ASP A 11 -9.75 16.96 1.74
C ASP A 11 -11.07 16.58 2.42
N GLN A 12 -11.10 16.61 3.74
CA GLN A 12 -12.27 16.26 4.53
C GLN A 12 -13.50 17.10 4.12
N LYS A 13 -13.33 18.40 3.87
CA LYS A 13 -14.41 19.30 3.45
C LYS A 13 -15.09 18.88 2.14
N TYR A 14 -14.37 18.22 1.23
CA TYR A 14 -14.94 17.71 -0.01
C TYR A 14 -15.54 16.32 0.17
N TYR A 15 -14.90 15.48 0.99
CA TYR A 15 -15.42 14.16 1.36
C TYR A 15 -16.81 14.27 2.00
N GLU A 16 -17.01 15.21 2.93
CA GLU A 16 -18.27 15.41 3.64
C GLU A 16 -19.43 15.82 2.72
N GLN A 17 -19.14 16.33 1.53
CA GLN A 17 -20.12 16.69 0.51
C GLN A 17 -20.48 15.54 -0.44
N ARG A 18 -19.78 14.41 -0.36
CA ARG A 18 -19.88 13.27 -1.28
C ARG A 18 -20.43 12.04 -0.58
N LYS A 19 -21.74 11.84 -0.72
CA LYS A 19 -22.42 10.69 -0.12
C LYS A 19 -21.91 9.34 -0.64
N ASP A 20 -21.52 9.27 -1.91
CA ASP A 20 -20.91 8.08 -2.50
C ASP A 20 -19.62 7.71 -1.77
N LEU A 21 -18.71 8.64 -1.55
CA LEU A 21 -17.47 8.39 -0.77
C LEU A 21 -17.77 7.97 0.68
N ILE A 22 -18.75 8.64 1.33
CA ILE A 22 -19.11 8.33 2.72
C ILE A 22 -19.68 6.92 2.88
N TYR A 23 -20.59 6.51 1.98
CA TYR A 23 -21.31 5.26 2.12
C TYR A 23 -20.62 4.07 1.46
N THR A 24 -19.81 4.29 0.42
CA THR A 24 -19.21 3.19 -0.34
C THR A 24 -17.68 3.21 -0.37
N GLY A 25 -17.04 4.27 0.11
CA GLY A 25 -15.59 4.45 0.05
C GLY A 25 -15.05 4.77 -1.34
N ARG A 26 -15.93 4.92 -2.36
CA ARG A 26 -15.57 5.18 -3.76
C ARG A 26 -16.51 6.18 -4.40
N THR A 27 -16.05 6.80 -5.48
CA THR A 27 -16.95 7.62 -6.33
C THR A 27 -17.82 6.72 -7.19
N LEU A 28 -19.11 7.03 -7.31
CA LEU A 28 -20.07 6.35 -8.19
C LEU A 28 -20.40 7.18 -9.43
N PHE A 29 -20.13 8.46 -9.40
CA PHE A 29 -20.41 9.42 -10.48
C PHE A 29 -19.49 10.63 -10.34
N GLY A 30 -19.46 11.47 -11.36
CA GLY A 30 -18.69 12.72 -11.39
C GLY A 30 -17.71 12.75 -12.56
N ALA A 31 -17.09 13.90 -12.76
CA ALA A 31 -16.07 14.07 -13.78
C ALA A 31 -14.79 13.33 -13.41
N PRO A 32 -14.04 12.82 -14.39
CA PRO A 32 -12.70 12.29 -14.15
C PRO A 32 -11.76 13.40 -13.64
N CYS A 33 -10.68 12.99 -13.01
CA CYS A 33 -9.62 13.89 -12.60
C CYS A 33 -9.07 14.64 -13.83
N PRO A 34 -8.86 15.97 -13.76
CA PRO A 34 -8.33 16.74 -14.89
C PRO A 34 -6.90 16.33 -15.27
N LYS A 35 -6.15 15.75 -14.34
CA LYS A 35 -4.85 15.15 -14.55
C LYS A 35 -4.93 13.67 -14.18
N GLY A 36 -4.51 12.79 -15.10
CA GLY A 36 -4.45 11.35 -14.88
C GLY A 36 -3.07 10.89 -14.44
N GLN A 37 -2.59 9.84 -15.07
CA GLN A 37 -1.32 9.16 -14.72
C GLN A 37 -0.25 9.34 -15.81
N GLU A 38 -0.38 10.39 -16.61
CA GLU A 38 0.48 10.66 -17.76
C GLU A 38 1.93 10.82 -17.28
N LEU A 39 2.83 10.11 -17.96
CA LEU A 39 4.28 10.11 -17.71
C LEU A 39 4.67 9.75 -16.26
N GLU A 40 3.76 9.24 -15.47
CA GLU A 40 3.99 8.90 -14.05
C GLU A 40 4.55 10.08 -13.23
N ASP A 41 4.25 11.31 -13.65
CA ASP A 41 4.86 12.51 -13.12
C ASP A 41 4.45 12.79 -11.66
N HIS A 42 3.30 12.28 -11.21
CA HIS A 42 2.92 12.33 -9.81
C HIS A 42 3.85 11.45 -8.94
N TYR A 43 4.18 10.25 -9.41
CA TYR A 43 5.10 9.34 -8.71
C TYR A 43 6.47 9.97 -8.47
N PHE A 44 7.02 10.63 -9.48
CA PHE A 44 8.32 11.33 -9.41
C PHE A 44 8.21 12.75 -8.85
N GLY A 45 7.02 13.21 -8.52
CA GLY A 45 6.77 14.56 -8.02
C GLY A 45 7.08 14.74 -6.55
N THR A 46 7.13 16.00 -6.14
CA THR A 46 7.34 16.37 -4.74
C THR A 46 6.12 16.03 -3.89
N ILE A 47 6.33 15.46 -2.71
CA ILE A 47 5.29 15.31 -1.70
C ILE A 47 4.93 16.71 -1.16
N LYS A 48 3.63 17.06 -1.19
CA LYS A 48 3.15 18.34 -0.67
C LYS A 48 3.37 18.44 0.83
N SER A 49 3.76 19.61 1.34
CA SER A 49 4.08 19.81 2.76
C SER A 49 3.01 19.27 3.71
N ARG A 50 1.73 19.51 3.43
CA ARG A 50 0.61 19.00 4.22
C ARG A 50 0.55 17.47 4.28
N VAL A 51 0.89 16.81 3.18
CA VAL A 51 0.96 15.35 3.11
C VAL A 51 2.18 14.84 3.85
N GLN A 52 3.31 15.54 3.73
CA GLN A 52 4.53 15.22 4.47
C GLN A 52 4.35 15.32 5.99
N GLU A 53 3.61 16.31 6.47
CA GLU A 53 3.25 16.45 7.88
C GLU A 53 2.39 15.28 8.36
N PHE A 54 1.39 14.90 7.57
CA PHE A 54 0.57 13.72 7.83
C PHE A 54 1.43 12.44 7.90
N MET A 55 2.29 12.19 6.92
CA MET A 55 3.18 11.03 6.87
C MET A 55 4.11 10.99 8.09
N SER A 56 4.68 12.14 8.47
CA SER A 56 5.55 12.24 9.65
C SER A 56 4.83 11.88 10.95
N ASP A 57 3.59 12.32 11.11
CA ASP A 57 2.81 11.99 12.30
C ASP A 57 2.32 10.54 12.28
N LEU A 58 1.96 10.02 11.10
CA LEU A 58 1.61 8.61 10.92
C LEU A 58 2.78 7.70 11.34
N ASN A 59 3.99 8.00 10.88
CA ASN A 59 5.19 7.25 11.27
C ASN A 59 5.39 7.22 12.79
N LYS A 60 5.24 8.36 13.45
CA LYS A 60 5.37 8.42 14.93
C LYS A 60 4.35 7.53 15.64
N GLU A 61 3.10 7.52 15.18
CA GLU A 61 2.06 6.68 15.77
C GLU A 61 2.32 5.18 15.50
N LEU A 62 2.76 4.84 14.30
CA LEU A 62 3.14 3.47 13.95
C LEU A 62 4.33 2.97 14.78
N TRP A 63 5.38 3.77 14.92
CA TRP A 63 6.56 3.40 15.71
C TRP A 63 6.24 3.19 17.20
N LYS A 64 5.30 3.95 17.78
CA LYS A 64 4.84 3.71 19.15
C LYS A 64 4.21 2.34 19.34
N LEU A 65 3.67 1.75 18.28
CA LEU A 65 3.09 0.40 18.28
C LEU A 65 4.09 -0.68 17.85
N GLY A 66 5.34 -0.31 17.59
CA GLY A 66 6.37 -1.23 17.11
C GLY A 66 6.24 -1.59 15.63
N ILE A 67 5.42 -0.87 14.87
CA ILE A 67 5.29 -1.03 13.43
C ILE A 67 6.37 -0.18 12.75
N LEU A 68 7.34 -0.84 12.14
CA LEU A 68 8.50 -0.19 11.55
C LEU A 68 8.19 0.32 10.13
N ALA A 69 7.35 1.34 10.03
CA ALA A 69 7.17 2.08 8.77
C ALA A 69 8.51 2.69 8.34
N LYS A 70 8.90 2.47 7.09
CA LYS A 70 10.20 2.88 6.57
C LYS A 70 10.09 3.75 5.34
N THR A 71 9.25 3.39 4.39
CA THR A 71 9.15 4.06 3.10
C THR A 71 7.77 4.64 2.93
N GLU A 72 7.71 5.92 2.57
CA GLU A 72 6.50 6.62 2.18
C GLU A 72 6.80 7.47 0.96
N HIS A 73 5.98 7.37 -0.06
CA HIS A 73 6.14 8.11 -1.31
C HIS A 73 4.80 8.34 -2.01
N ASN A 74 4.83 9.17 -3.06
CA ASN A 74 3.70 9.29 -3.97
C ASN A 74 3.60 8.03 -4.84
N GLU A 75 2.36 7.63 -5.11
CA GLU A 75 2.03 6.63 -6.12
C GLU A 75 1.65 7.27 -7.46
N VAL A 76 1.36 6.44 -8.47
CA VAL A 76 1.16 6.91 -9.84
C VAL A 76 -0.12 7.73 -10.00
N ALA A 77 -1.20 7.38 -9.29
CA ALA A 77 -2.44 8.13 -9.38
C ALA A 77 -2.39 9.45 -8.59
N PRO A 78 -3.09 10.50 -9.04
CA PRO A 78 -3.17 11.75 -8.31
C PRO A 78 -3.70 11.58 -6.88
N ALA A 79 -3.01 12.17 -5.91
CA ALA A 79 -3.31 12.08 -4.48
C ALA A 79 -3.23 10.65 -3.89
N GLN A 80 -2.54 9.75 -4.58
CA GLN A 80 -2.24 8.41 -4.11
C GLN A 80 -0.84 8.37 -3.48
N HIS A 81 -0.72 7.62 -2.40
CA HIS A 81 0.51 7.45 -1.64
C HIS A 81 0.63 6.00 -1.18
N GLU A 82 1.84 5.60 -0.81
CA GLU A 82 2.12 4.26 -0.28
C GLU A 82 2.93 4.33 0.99
N LEU A 83 2.71 3.36 1.86
CA LEU A 83 3.52 3.09 3.04
C LEU A 83 4.01 1.65 2.99
N ALA A 84 5.32 1.46 3.10
CA ALA A 84 5.96 0.15 3.17
C ALA A 84 6.68 -0.01 4.52
N PRO A 85 6.32 -1.03 5.33
CA PRO A 85 7.01 -1.35 6.57
C PRO A 85 8.24 -2.23 6.31
N ILE A 86 9.10 -2.35 7.30
CA ILE A 86 10.09 -3.43 7.34
C ILE A 86 9.34 -4.76 7.52
N PHE A 87 9.71 -5.77 6.75
CA PHE A 87 9.08 -7.09 6.78
C PHE A 87 9.26 -7.79 8.13
N THR A 88 8.33 -8.68 8.45
CA THR A 88 8.37 -9.54 9.64
C THR A 88 7.65 -10.87 9.35
N THR A 89 7.47 -11.71 10.38
CA THR A 89 6.69 -12.95 10.23
C THR A 89 5.26 -12.66 9.79
N THR A 90 4.66 -13.56 9.02
CA THR A 90 3.38 -13.32 8.33
C THR A 90 2.25 -12.91 9.29
N ASN A 91 2.10 -13.57 10.44
CA ASN A 91 1.04 -13.22 11.39
C ASN A 91 1.22 -11.82 11.98
N ILE A 92 2.45 -11.46 12.35
CA ILE A 92 2.75 -10.11 12.86
C ILE A 92 2.56 -9.07 11.75
N ALA A 93 3.04 -9.35 10.54
CA ALA A 93 2.84 -8.45 9.39
C ALA A 93 1.35 -8.20 9.10
N THR A 94 0.53 -9.24 9.22
CA THR A 94 -0.92 -9.13 9.05
C THR A 94 -1.56 -8.22 10.11
N ASP A 95 -1.24 -8.46 11.39
CA ASP A 95 -1.74 -7.63 12.49
C ASP A 95 -1.28 -6.18 12.37
N HIS A 96 0.01 -5.97 12.05
CA HIS A 96 0.58 -4.65 11.80
C HIS A 96 -0.15 -3.92 10.66
N ASN A 97 -0.50 -4.63 9.57
CA ASN A 97 -1.21 -4.00 8.47
C ASN A 97 -2.64 -3.58 8.84
N GLN A 98 -3.35 -4.34 9.66
CA GLN A 98 -4.66 -3.94 10.17
C GLN A 98 -4.56 -2.65 11.01
N LEU A 99 -3.59 -2.58 11.90
CA LEU A 99 -3.32 -1.36 12.69
C LEU A 99 -2.89 -0.19 11.81
N THR A 100 -2.08 -0.44 10.79
CA THR A 100 -1.63 0.58 9.83
C THR A 100 -2.82 1.20 9.11
N MET A 101 -3.75 0.40 8.61
CA MET A 101 -4.96 0.88 7.92
C MET A 101 -5.81 1.76 8.85
N GLU A 102 -6.00 1.35 10.11
CA GLU A 102 -6.72 2.15 11.10
C GLU A 102 -6.01 3.48 11.39
N LEU A 103 -4.69 3.44 11.58
CA LEU A 103 -3.90 4.64 11.88
C LEU A 103 -3.85 5.61 10.72
N ILE A 104 -3.72 5.13 9.47
CA ILE A 104 -3.80 5.96 8.27
C ILE A 104 -5.10 6.80 8.30
N GLN A 105 -6.24 6.17 8.53
CA GLN A 105 -7.52 6.87 8.58
C GLN A 105 -7.63 7.82 9.78
N ARG A 106 -7.17 7.40 10.95
CA ARG A 106 -7.25 8.18 12.18
C ARG A 106 -6.35 9.42 12.14
N VAL A 107 -5.11 9.26 11.67
CA VAL A 107 -4.15 10.37 11.57
C VAL A 107 -4.55 11.34 10.46
N ALA A 108 -5.06 10.85 9.31
CA ALA A 108 -5.55 11.72 8.25
C ALA A 108 -6.57 12.73 8.74
N LYS A 109 -7.51 12.32 9.59
CA LYS A 109 -8.52 13.22 10.19
C LYS A 109 -7.91 14.35 11.01
N LYS A 110 -6.81 14.12 11.72
CA LYS A 110 -6.10 15.17 12.49
C LYS A 110 -5.54 16.26 11.58
N HIS A 111 -5.24 15.91 10.33
CA HIS A 111 -4.73 16.83 9.31
C HIS A 111 -5.83 17.40 8.38
N GLY A 112 -7.13 17.19 8.73
CA GLY A 112 -8.26 17.62 7.89
C GLY A 112 -8.30 16.88 6.55
N LEU A 113 -7.81 15.66 6.53
CA LEU A 113 -7.79 14.74 5.39
C LEU A 113 -8.66 13.51 5.68
N VAL A 114 -9.07 12.82 4.64
CA VAL A 114 -9.67 11.49 4.72
C VAL A 114 -8.86 10.55 3.84
N ALA A 115 -8.44 9.45 4.41
CA ALA A 115 -7.75 8.40 3.66
C ALA A 115 -8.76 7.38 3.11
N LEU A 116 -8.71 7.15 1.82
CA LEU A 116 -9.53 6.14 1.14
C LEU A 116 -8.69 4.87 0.96
N LEU A 117 -9.20 3.76 1.48
CA LEU A 117 -8.57 2.44 1.41
C LEU A 117 -9.38 1.45 0.55
N HIS A 118 -10.45 1.92 -0.08
CA HIS A 118 -11.20 1.11 -1.04
C HIS A 118 -10.29 0.72 -2.20
N GLU A 119 -10.40 -0.51 -2.70
CA GLU A 119 -9.51 -1.04 -3.75
C GLU A 119 -9.52 -0.16 -5.01
N LYS A 120 -10.66 0.40 -5.36
CA LYS A 120 -10.83 1.26 -6.54
C LYS A 120 -11.68 2.49 -6.21
N PRO A 121 -11.13 3.51 -5.50
CA PRO A 121 -11.92 4.67 -5.10
C PRO A 121 -12.29 5.58 -6.26
N PHE A 122 -11.51 5.56 -7.35
CA PHE A 122 -11.75 6.38 -8.54
C PHE A 122 -11.62 5.54 -9.82
N GLU A 123 -12.56 5.69 -10.73
CA GLU A 123 -12.53 5.03 -12.03
C GLU A 123 -11.42 5.60 -12.93
N GLY A 124 -10.81 4.76 -13.74
CA GLY A 124 -9.86 5.15 -14.78
C GLY A 124 -8.43 5.41 -14.30
N ILE A 125 -8.14 5.29 -13.01
CA ILE A 125 -6.80 5.41 -12.44
C ILE A 125 -6.49 4.22 -11.53
N ASN A 126 -5.26 4.12 -11.02
CA ASN A 126 -4.86 3.07 -10.08
C ASN A 126 -5.77 3.03 -8.85
N GLY A 127 -5.74 1.92 -8.13
CA GLY A 127 -6.48 1.71 -6.89
C GLY A 127 -5.57 1.66 -5.66
N SER A 128 -6.17 1.56 -4.48
CA SER A 128 -5.46 1.38 -3.21
C SER A 128 -5.05 -0.08 -3.08
N GLY A 129 -3.94 -0.44 -3.70
CA GLY A 129 -3.38 -1.78 -3.67
C GLY A 129 -2.83 -2.16 -2.29
N LYS A 130 -2.63 -3.44 -2.11
CA LYS A 130 -1.90 -4.01 -0.99
C LYS A 130 -0.97 -5.09 -1.54
N HIS A 131 0.26 -4.69 -1.86
CA HIS A 131 1.25 -5.61 -2.37
C HIS A 131 1.84 -6.42 -1.21
N ASN A 132 1.70 -7.73 -1.27
CA ASN A 132 2.21 -8.62 -0.23
C ASN A 132 3.54 -9.23 -0.67
N ASN A 133 4.64 -8.52 -0.42
CA ASN A 133 5.97 -9.09 -0.58
C ASN A 133 6.15 -10.21 0.45
N PHE A 134 6.62 -11.37 0.02
CA PHE A 134 6.87 -12.48 0.93
C PHE A 134 8.03 -13.35 0.48
N SER A 135 8.60 -14.07 1.42
CA SER A 135 9.53 -15.16 1.17
C SER A 135 9.16 -16.36 2.04
N LEU A 136 9.76 -17.50 1.72
CA LEU A 136 9.67 -18.72 2.52
C LEU A 136 11.08 -19.05 2.98
N SER A 137 11.25 -19.31 4.29
CA SER A 137 12.54 -19.71 4.81
C SER A 137 12.42 -20.97 5.68
N THR A 138 13.52 -21.72 5.74
CA THR A 138 13.67 -22.82 6.66
C THR A 138 13.85 -22.29 8.09
N ASP A 139 13.77 -23.15 9.09
CA ASP A 139 14.12 -22.86 10.49
C ASP A 139 15.61 -22.48 10.68
N THR A 140 16.46 -22.86 9.72
CA THR A 140 17.88 -22.47 9.68
C THR A 140 18.13 -21.14 8.97
N GLY A 141 17.08 -20.47 8.47
CA GLY A 141 17.15 -19.15 7.83
C GLY A 141 17.48 -19.15 6.34
N ILE A 142 17.46 -20.32 5.68
CA ILE A 142 17.67 -20.40 4.21
C ILE A 142 16.40 -19.91 3.52
N ASN A 143 16.51 -18.87 2.68
CA ASN A 143 15.42 -18.39 1.85
C ASN A 143 15.23 -19.31 0.64
N LEU A 144 14.07 -19.96 0.56
CA LEU A 144 13.74 -20.90 -0.51
C LEU A 144 13.40 -20.21 -1.84
N LEU A 145 13.12 -18.91 -1.79
CA LEU A 145 12.84 -18.06 -2.95
C LEU A 145 14.03 -17.16 -3.33
N GLU A 146 15.23 -17.48 -2.83
CA GLU A 146 16.45 -16.78 -3.21
C GLU A 146 16.90 -17.28 -4.60
N PRO A 147 16.87 -16.42 -5.66
CA PRO A 147 17.23 -16.84 -7.00
C PRO A 147 18.72 -17.08 -7.18
N GLY A 148 19.58 -16.39 -6.40
CA GLY A 148 21.02 -16.41 -6.59
C GLY A 148 21.47 -15.74 -7.89
N ASP A 149 22.76 -15.92 -8.23
CA ASP A 149 23.35 -15.29 -9.42
C ASP A 149 22.93 -15.97 -10.73
N THR A 150 22.54 -17.24 -10.68
CA THR A 150 22.09 -18.04 -11.85
C THR A 150 20.72 -18.65 -11.59
N PRO A 151 19.63 -17.87 -11.62
CA PRO A 151 18.28 -18.34 -11.27
C PRO A 151 17.82 -19.55 -12.08
N HIS A 152 18.19 -19.62 -13.36
CA HIS A 152 17.81 -20.70 -14.28
C HIS A 152 18.50 -22.03 -14.00
N GLU A 153 19.56 -22.04 -13.18
CA GLU A 153 20.26 -23.24 -12.73
C GLU A 153 19.91 -23.63 -11.30
N ASN A 154 19.16 -22.76 -10.58
CA ASN A 154 18.78 -22.98 -9.19
C ASN A 154 17.51 -23.84 -9.09
N ALA A 155 17.67 -25.15 -9.02
CA ALA A 155 16.54 -26.08 -9.00
C ALA A 155 15.60 -25.84 -7.79
N GLN A 156 16.12 -25.51 -6.60
CA GLN A 156 15.31 -25.18 -5.43
C GLN A 156 14.41 -23.96 -5.73
N PHE A 157 15.00 -22.85 -6.17
CA PHE A 157 14.26 -21.64 -6.52
C PHE A 157 13.18 -21.94 -7.58
N LEU A 158 13.51 -22.64 -8.65
CA LEU A 158 12.58 -22.95 -9.75
C LEU A 158 11.39 -23.80 -9.28
N VAL A 159 11.62 -24.79 -8.41
CA VAL A 159 10.54 -25.65 -7.87
C VAL A 159 9.58 -24.81 -7.00
N PHE A 160 10.08 -23.99 -6.08
CA PHE A 160 9.22 -23.16 -5.24
C PHE A 160 8.51 -22.08 -6.05
N LEU A 161 9.19 -21.45 -7.01
CA LEU A 161 8.57 -20.48 -7.92
C LEU A 161 7.42 -21.10 -8.73
N ALA A 162 7.65 -22.27 -9.31
CA ALA A 162 6.62 -22.98 -10.08
C ALA A 162 5.41 -23.37 -9.21
N ALA A 163 5.66 -23.81 -7.97
CA ALA A 163 4.59 -24.12 -7.02
C ALA A 163 3.74 -22.91 -6.68
N ILE A 164 4.37 -21.75 -6.46
CA ILE A 164 3.66 -20.47 -6.17
C ILE A 164 2.83 -20.04 -7.38
N ILE A 165 3.42 -20.06 -8.58
CA ILE A 165 2.70 -19.68 -9.81
C ILE A 165 1.47 -20.58 -10.01
N LYS A 166 1.64 -21.90 -9.84
CA LYS A 166 0.55 -22.85 -9.93
C LYS A 166 -0.55 -22.58 -8.89
N ALA A 167 -0.16 -22.35 -7.64
CA ALA A 167 -1.13 -22.06 -6.56
C ALA A 167 -1.89 -20.74 -6.83
N ALA A 168 -1.21 -19.71 -7.34
CA ALA A 168 -1.85 -18.45 -7.69
C ALA A 168 -2.86 -18.63 -8.83
N ASP A 169 -2.55 -19.45 -9.84
CA ASP A 169 -3.47 -19.75 -10.94
C ASP A 169 -4.69 -20.56 -10.48
N GLU A 170 -4.50 -21.53 -9.59
CA GLU A 170 -5.58 -22.41 -9.11
C GLU A 170 -6.50 -21.75 -8.06
N HIS A 171 -6.02 -20.70 -7.37
CA HIS A 171 -6.71 -20.10 -6.22
C HIS A 171 -6.99 -18.59 -6.36
N GLN A 172 -6.89 -18.04 -7.57
CA GLN A 172 -7.16 -16.60 -7.86
C GLN A 172 -8.64 -16.22 -7.72
#